data_5ff8170c3bc174d19247e0ac52151450
#
_entry.id   5ff8170c3bc174d19247e0ac52151450
#
_cell.length_a   1.000
_cell.length_b   1.000
_cell.length_c   1.000
_cell.angle_alpha   90.00
_cell.angle_beta   90.00
_cell.angle_gamma   90.00
#
_symmetry.space_group_name_H-M   'P 1'
#
loop_
_entity.id
_entity.type
_entity.pdbx_description
1 polymer ?
#
loop_
_entity_poly.entity_id
_entity_poly.type
_entity_poly.pdbx_seq_one_letter_code
_entity_poly.pdbx_strand_id
1 'polypeptide(L)'
;MIATDWGQILLQHGFDVPVDKEQFNILCPFHVDSVPSCAINTAKGVWICFRGCGQGNLKTFLQKYLGVPWSELDGELEQAQWSLDLWDELETLIAEPIPEIELPMGFSIPDSHWIFRRGFHRNILEETGCITNNYGDLIIPVKDRFHKLQGYISRRQQAVPKYMYSFGFKKSTVLFGGHLLEKTNKIYVTEGALDALWLRQHGYPAVAVLGAHVSREQIKLINALYPEEVVLCLDNDDAGQIGINKALVDMEHNYLVSYIVIPKGYKDVQDIHNSKVLKQVLQDREYW
;
A
#
# COMPACT_ATOMS: atom_id res chain seq x y z
N MET A 1 -1.16 -16.09 -40.91
CA MET A 1 -1.12 -16.60 -39.54
C MET A 1 -2.52 -16.45 -38.98
N ILE A 2 -3.13 -17.52 -38.51
CA ILE A 2 -4.45 -17.46 -37.84
C ILE A 2 -4.19 -16.85 -36.48
N ALA A 3 -4.82 -15.72 -36.16
CA ALA A 3 -4.74 -15.12 -34.88
C ALA A 3 -5.28 -16.09 -33.80
N THR A 4 -4.58 -16.30 -32.72
CA THR A 4 -5.00 -17.19 -31.63
C THR A 4 -6.27 -16.61 -31.02
N ASP A 5 -7.37 -17.36 -31.03
CA ASP A 5 -8.61 -16.94 -30.35
C ASP A 5 -8.54 -17.26 -28.86
N TRP A 6 -7.99 -16.34 -28.11
CA TRP A 6 -7.87 -16.47 -26.66
C TRP A 6 -9.22 -16.53 -25.95
N GLY A 7 -10.27 -15.92 -26.50
CA GLY A 7 -11.61 -15.99 -25.95
C GLY A 7 -12.15 -17.42 -25.95
N GLN A 8 -12.04 -18.11 -27.08
CA GLN A 8 -12.43 -19.51 -27.23
C GLN A 8 -11.62 -20.45 -26.31
N ILE A 9 -10.31 -20.23 -26.22
CA ILE A 9 -9.42 -21.03 -25.37
C ILE A 9 -9.82 -20.89 -23.90
N LEU A 10 -10.04 -19.67 -23.42
CA LEU A 10 -10.46 -19.43 -22.04
C LEU A 10 -11.82 -20.06 -21.73
N LEU A 11 -12.79 -19.98 -22.67
CA LEU A 11 -14.09 -20.64 -22.54
C LEU A 11 -13.96 -22.14 -22.41
N GLN A 12 -13.08 -22.80 -23.21
CA GLN A 12 -12.80 -24.23 -23.16
C GLN A 12 -12.26 -24.66 -21.78
N HIS A 13 -11.53 -23.75 -21.10
CA HIS A 13 -11.00 -24.01 -19.75
C HIS A 13 -11.92 -23.51 -18.63
N GLY A 14 -13.18 -23.18 -18.94
CA GLY A 14 -14.21 -22.87 -17.95
C GLY A 14 -14.22 -21.46 -17.42
N PHE A 15 -13.53 -20.51 -18.09
CA PHE A 15 -13.61 -19.10 -17.76
C PHE A 15 -14.83 -18.46 -18.41
N ASP A 16 -15.49 -17.57 -17.70
CA ASP A 16 -16.60 -16.76 -18.22
C ASP A 16 -16.02 -15.57 -19.02
N VAL A 17 -16.17 -15.64 -20.36
CA VAL A 17 -15.65 -14.65 -21.29
C VAL A 17 -16.82 -13.86 -21.88
N PRO A 18 -16.92 -12.54 -21.63
CA PRO A 18 -17.95 -11.71 -22.24
C PRO A 18 -17.84 -11.67 -23.75
N VAL A 19 -18.95 -11.92 -24.46
CA VAL A 19 -18.97 -12.03 -25.94
C VAL A 19 -18.60 -10.73 -26.65
N ASP A 20 -18.86 -9.57 -26.02
CA ASP A 20 -18.72 -8.25 -26.64
C ASP A 20 -17.53 -7.45 -26.12
N LYS A 21 -16.63 -8.05 -25.34
CA LYS A 21 -15.50 -7.34 -24.72
C LYS A 21 -14.20 -8.11 -24.91
N GLU A 22 -13.22 -7.46 -25.50
CA GLU A 22 -11.85 -7.96 -25.57
C GLU A 22 -11.10 -7.84 -24.26
N GLN A 23 -11.52 -6.88 -23.41
CA GLN A 23 -10.92 -6.66 -22.08
C GLN A 23 -11.99 -6.73 -20.98
N PHE A 24 -11.73 -7.54 -19.95
CA PHE A 24 -12.64 -7.76 -18.84
C PHE A 24 -11.90 -8.24 -17.60
N ASN A 25 -12.56 -8.18 -16.45
CA ASN A 25 -12.02 -8.67 -15.19
C ASN A 25 -12.75 -9.94 -14.76
N ILE A 26 -11.99 -10.90 -14.22
CA ILE A 26 -12.49 -12.14 -13.63
C ILE A 26 -12.09 -12.21 -12.15
N LEU A 27 -12.76 -13.10 -11.40
CA LEU A 27 -12.24 -13.52 -10.10
C LEU A 27 -10.92 -14.25 -10.33
N CYS A 28 -9.88 -13.84 -9.62
CA CYS A 28 -8.56 -14.43 -9.82
C CYS A 28 -8.53 -15.89 -9.36
N PRO A 29 -8.15 -16.86 -10.19
CA PRO A 29 -8.12 -18.27 -9.79
C PRO A 29 -6.93 -18.62 -8.89
N PHE A 30 -6.02 -17.68 -8.61
CA PHE A 30 -4.78 -17.93 -7.88
C PHE A 30 -4.81 -17.47 -6.42
N HIS A 31 -5.92 -16.87 -5.97
CA HIS A 31 -6.19 -16.53 -4.57
C HIS A 31 -7.70 -16.50 -4.32
N VAL A 32 -8.10 -16.52 -3.06
CA VAL A 32 -9.52 -16.35 -2.70
C VAL A 32 -9.94 -14.92 -3.02
N ASP A 33 -10.86 -14.77 -3.97
CA ASP A 33 -11.28 -13.49 -4.51
C ASP A 33 -12.81 -13.35 -4.40
N SER A 34 -13.27 -12.20 -3.91
CA SER A 34 -14.70 -11.86 -3.82
C SER A 34 -15.10 -10.70 -4.75
N VAL A 35 -14.10 -10.06 -5.36
CA VAL A 35 -14.27 -8.95 -6.32
C VAL A 35 -13.30 -9.18 -7.47
N PRO A 36 -13.76 -9.15 -8.74
CA PRO A 36 -12.89 -9.39 -9.89
C PRO A 36 -11.61 -8.56 -9.85
N SER A 37 -10.47 -9.23 -9.63
CA SER A 37 -9.17 -8.58 -9.49
C SER A 37 -8.13 -9.05 -10.51
N CYS A 38 -8.54 -9.89 -11.47
CA CYS A 38 -7.68 -10.34 -12.56
C CYS A 38 -8.20 -9.78 -13.88
N ALA A 39 -7.46 -8.84 -14.47
CA ALA A 39 -7.77 -8.31 -15.79
C ALA A 39 -7.23 -9.23 -16.89
N ILE A 40 -8.03 -9.46 -17.90
CA ILE A 40 -7.71 -10.24 -19.11
C ILE A 40 -7.98 -9.37 -20.33
N ASN A 41 -7.06 -9.42 -21.30
CA ASN A 41 -7.27 -8.87 -22.63
C ASN A 41 -7.03 -9.98 -23.66
N THR A 42 -8.10 -10.43 -24.32
CA THR A 42 -8.06 -11.54 -25.28
C THR A 42 -7.50 -11.13 -26.64
N ALA A 43 -7.69 -9.86 -27.06
CA ALA A 43 -7.12 -9.35 -28.30
C ALA A 43 -5.59 -9.28 -28.24
N LYS A 44 -5.05 -8.86 -27.10
CA LYS A 44 -3.60 -8.75 -26.87
C LYS A 44 -2.98 -10.04 -26.31
N GLY A 45 -3.77 -10.96 -25.82
CA GLY A 45 -3.32 -12.22 -25.24
C GLY A 45 -2.59 -12.04 -23.91
N VAL A 46 -2.99 -11.07 -23.06
CA VAL A 46 -2.31 -10.73 -21.81
C VAL A 46 -3.24 -10.75 -20.59
N TRP A 47 -2.66 -10.89 -19.41
CA TRP A 47 -3.36 -10.86 -18.14
C TRP A 47 -2.54 -10.21 -17.02
N ILE A 48 -3.24 -9.70 -16.01
CA ILE A 48 -2.65 -9.20 -14.78
C ILE A 48 -3.58 -9.40 -13.58
N CYS A 49 -3.06 -9.86 -12.45
CA CYS A 49 -3.77 -9.87 -11.18
C CYS A 49 -3.35 -8.65 -10.34
N PHE A 50 -4.29 -7.77 -10.04
CA PHE A 50 -4.03 -6.57 -9.22
C PHE A 50 -3.74 -6.88 -7.73
N ARG A 51 -3.91 -8.15 -7.32
CA ARG A 51 -3.53 -8.65 -5.98
C ARG A 51 -2.13 -9.27 -5.97
N GLY A 52 -1.38 -9.19 -7.08
CA GLY A 52 0.02 -9.62 -7.15
C GLY A 52 0.24 -11.11 -7.41
N CYS A 53 -0.77 -11.87 -7.84
CA CYS A 53 -0.58 -13.29 -8.18
C CYS A 53 0.29 -13.51 -9.42
N GLY A 54 0.43 -12.49 -10.28
CA GLY A 54 1.26 -12.49 -11.47
C GLY A 54 0.66 -11.70 -12.60
N GLN A 55 1.44 -11.59 -13.67
CA GLN A 55 1.10 -10.94 -14.92
C GLN A 55 1.87 -11.59 -16.07
N GLY A 56 1.41 -11.42 -17.29
CA GLY A 56 2.09 -11.96 -18.48
C GLY A 56 1.13 -12.24 -19.63
N ASN A 57 1.54 -13.12 -20.54
CA ASN A 57 0.66 -13.58 -21.60
C ASN A 57 -0.35 -14.63 -21.09
N LEU A 58 -1.45 -14.82 -21.83
CA LEU A 58 -2.50 -15.78 -21.47
C LEU A 58 -2.02 -17.23 -21.48
N LYS A 59 -0.93 -17.54 -22.19
CA LYS A 59 -0.28 -18.83 -22.13
C LYS A 59 0.30 -19.10 -20.73
N THR A 60 1.00 -18.12 -20.13
CA THR A 60 1.52 -18.24 -18.74
C THR A 60 0.39 -18.28 -17.72
N PHE A 61 -0.74 -17.64 -17.99
CA PHE A 61 -1.95 -17.73 -17.18
C PHE A 61 -2.47 -19.16 -17.14
N LEU A 62 -2.67 -19.76 -18.32
CA LEU A 62 -3.18 -21.13 -18.44
C LEU A 62 -2.22 -22.17 -17.86
N GLN A 63 -0.92 -22.03 -18.08
CA GLN A 63 0.08 -22.90 -17.46
C GLN A 63 -0.03 -22.88 -15.93
N LYS A 64 -0.12 -21.68 -15.35
CA LYS A 64 -0.26 -21.51 -13.92
C LYS A 64 -1.59 -22.07 -13.40
N TYR A 65 -2.66 -21.92 -14.18
CA TYR A 65 -3.99 -22.39 -13.80
C TYR A 65 -4.10 -23.92 -13.88
N LEU A 66 -3.59 -24.51 -14.95
CA LEU A 66 -3.67 -25.96 -15.21
C LEU A 66 -2.58 -26.74 -14.48
N GLY A 67 -1.52 -26.07 -14.02
CA GLY A 67 -0.39 -26.72 -13.36
C GLY A 67 0.46 -27.61 -14.28
N VAL A 68 0.39 -27.40 -15.61
CA VAL A 68 1.08 -28.20 -16.61
C VAL A 68 2.32 -27.50 -17.14
N PRO A 69 3.41 -28.26 -17.47
CA PRO A 69 4.59 -27.68 -18.07
C PRO A 69 4.33 -27.15 -19.48
N TRP A 70 5.20 -26.26 -19.92
CA TRP A 70 5.08 -25.58 -21.21
C TRP A 70 5.00 -26.52 -22.42
N SER A 71 5.66 -27.67 -22.37
CA SER A 71 5.70 -28.69 -23.42
C SER A 71 4.36 -29.41 -23.64
N GLU A 72 3.44 -29.32 -22.70
CA GLU A 72 2.13 -29.99 -22.77
C GLU A 72 1.01 -29.09 -23.28
N LEU A 73 1.26 -27.76 -23.36
CA LEU A 73 0.32 -26.80 -23.97
C LEU A 73 0.66 -26.64 -25.47
N ASP A 74 0.42 -27.72 -26.22
CA ASP A 74 1.01 -27.94 -27.52
C ASP A 74 0.48 -27.12 -28.71
N GLY A 75 1.38 -26.95 -29.67
CA GLY A 75 1.24 -26.88 -31.16
C GLY A 75 0.52 -25.69 -31.74
N GLU A 76 -0.56 -25.22 -31.16
CA GLU A 76 -1.37 -24.12 -31.68
C GLU A 76 -1.00 -22.75 -31.12
N LEU A 77 -0.14 -22.72 -30.10
CA LEU A 77 0.23 -21.52 -29.32
C LEU A 77 1.65 -21.02 -29.61
N GLU A 78 2.26 -21.43 -30.72
CA GLU A 78 3.61 -20.99 -31.09
C GLU A 78 3.68 -19.49 -31.36
N GLN A 79 4.63 -18.87 -30.64
CA GLN A 79 5.20 -17.55 -30.90
C GLN A 79 4.31 -16.31 -30.73
N ALA A 80 3.85 -16.05 -29.52
CA ALA A 80 3.73 -14.66 -29.11
C ALA A 80 5.15 -14.13 -28.81
N GLN A 81 5.72 -13.47 -29.78
CA GLN A 81 7.02 -12.80 -29.67
C GLN A 81 6.91 -11.71 -28.62
N TRP A 82 7.68 -11.83 -27.52
CA TRP A 82 7.79 -10.81 -26.49
C TRP A 82 8.44 -9.58 -27.14
N SER A 83 7.65 -8.58 -27.49
CA SER A 83 8.16 -7.28 -27.89
C SER A 83 8.27 -6.38 -26.66
N LEU A 84 9.18 -5.42 -26.70
CA LEU A 84 9.26 -4.33 -25.69
C LEU A 84 7.92 -3.60 -25.56
N ASP A 85 7.12 -3.58 -26.62
CA ASP A 85 5.78 -2.99 -26.68
C ASP A 85 4.77 -3.66 -25.73
N LEU A 86 5.02 -4.94 -25.30
CA LEU A 86 4.15 -5.63 -24.35
C LEU A 86 4.18 -5.01 -22.94
N TRP A 87 5.32 -4.44 -22.55
CA TRP A 87 5.43 -3.74 -21.26
C TRP A 87 4.66 -2.42 -21.27
N ASP A 88 4.75 -1.66 -22.36
CA ASP A 88 3.97 -0.43 -22.54
C ASP A 88 2.47 -0.74 -22.61
N GLU A 89 2.09 -1.88 -23.21
CA GLU A 89 0.71 -2.34 -23.25
C GLU A 89 0.19 -2.85 -21.91
N LEU A 90 1.01 -3.52 -21.13
CA LEU A 90 0.69 -3.90 -19.75
C LEU A 90 0.56 -2.66 -18.86
N GLU A 91 1.41 -1.64 -19.04
CA GLU A 91 1.27 -0.35 -18.37
C GLU A 91 -0.04 0.34 -18.75
N THR A 92 -0.51 0.24 -20.01
CA THR A 92 -1.82 0.79 -20.40
C THR A 92 -3.00 -0.02 -19.87
N LEU A 93 -2.86 -1.34 -19.65
CA LEU A 93 -3.87 -2.14 -18.92
C LEU A 93 -3.94 -1.79 -17.43
N ILE A 94 -2.79 -1.43 -16.85
CA ILE A 94 -2.68 -0.90 -15.48
C ILE A 94 -3.23 0.53 -15.41
N ALA A 95 -3.12 1.28 -16.51
CA ALA A 95 -3.62 2.63 -16.69
C ALA A 95 -5.08 2.68 -17.22
N GLU A 96 -6.01 1.89 -16.66
CA GLU A 96 -7.32 2.51 -16.51
C GLU A 96 -7.05 3.81 -15.74
N PRO A 97 -7.50 4.97 -16.22
CA PRO A 97 -7.27 6.20 -15.49
C PRO A 97 -7.82 5.97 -14.08
N ILE A 98 -6.92 5.77 -13.13
CA ILE A 98 -7.29 5.83 -11.72
C ILE A 98 -7.97 7.17 -11.63
N PRO A 99 -9.28 7.22 -11.33
CA PRO A 99 -10.00 8.49 -11.30
C PRO A 99 -9.14 9.43 -10.47
N GLU A 100 -8.89 10.62 -11.00
CA GLU A 100 -8.00 11.59 -10.34
C GLU A 100 -8.55 11.79 -8.95
N ILE A 101 -7.77 11.34 -7.95
CA ILE A 101 -8.25 11.33 -6.57
C ILE A 101 -8.19 12.77 -6.12
N GLU A 102 -9.37 13.34 -5.89
CA GLU A 102 -9.50 14.66 -5.33
C GLU A 102 -9.71 14.57 -3.81
N LEU A 103 -9.16 15.55 -3.09
CA LEU A 103 -9.52 15.71 -1.69
C LEU A 103 -11.00 16.15 -1.59
N PRO A 104 -11.73 15.67 -0.59
CA PRO A 104 -13.07 16.18 -0.35
C PRO A 104 -13.01 17.66 -0.04
N MET A 105 -14.13 18.38 -0.31
CA MET A 105 -14.23 19.78 0.08
C MET A 105 -13.92 19.93 1.58
N GLY A 106 -12.97 20.80 1.89
CA GLY A 106 -12.50 21.00 3.26
C GLY A 106 -11.95 22.40 3.49
N PHE A 107 -11.64 22.68 4.73
CA PHE A 107 -11.21 23.98 5.23
C PHE A 107 -9.93 23.83 6.04
N SER A 108 -9.25 24.96 6.27
CA SER A 108 -8.18 25.03 7.25
C SER A 108 -8.67 24.57 8.62
N ILE A 109 -7.85 23.82 9.35
CA ILE A 109 -8.22 23.26 10.65
C ILE A 109 -8.37 24.39 11.67
N PRO A 110 -9.56 24.63 12.25
CA PRO A 110 -9.75 25.69 13.24
C PRO A 110 -9.06 25.35 14.56
N ASP A 111 -8.67 26.37 15.35
CA ASP A 111 -7.97 26.18 16.65
C ASP A 111 -8.77 25.35 17.65
N SER A 112 -10.10 25.37 17.54
CA SER A 112 -11.00 24.56 18.38
C SER A 112 -11.05 23.09 18.00
N HIS A 113 -10.39 22.67 16.90
CA HIS A 113 -10.46 21.30 16.41
C HIS A 113 -9.89 20.32 17.46
N TRP A 114 -10.54 19.16 17.58
CA TRP A 114 -10.21 18.12 18.56
C TRP A 114 -8.76 17.61 18.46
N ILE A 115 -8.12 17.69 17.28
CA ILE A 115 -6.76 17.20 17.04
C ILE A 115 -5.72 17.95 17.90
N PHE A 116 -5.93 19.25 18.13
CA PHE A 116 -5.04 20.05 18.97
C PHE A 116 -5.12 19.64 20.44
N ARG A 117 -6.31 19.22 20.93
CA ARG A 117 -6.46 18.64 22.27
C ARG A 117 -5.74 17.31 22.45
N ARG A 118 -5.39 16.62 21.36
CA ARG A 118 -4.53 15.44 21.35
C ARG A 118 -3.05 15.76 21.32
N GLY A 119 -2.66 17.04 21.39
CA GLY A 119 -1.27 17.48 21.46
C GLY A 119 -0.59 17.67 20.11
N PHE A 120 -1.31 17.58 18.99
CA PHE A 120 -0.73 17.85 17.67
C PHE A 120 -0.49 19.34 17.45
N HIS A 121 0.63 19.68 16.84
CA HIS A 121 0.98 21.05 16.48
C HIS A 121 0.43 21.39 15.09
N ARG A 122 0.08 22.64 14.89
CA ARG A 122 -0.46 23.16 13.63
C ARG A 122 0.49 22.93 12.46
N ASN A 123 1.77 23.21 12.66
CA ASN A 123 2.79 23.14 11.62
C ASN A 123 2.90 21.75 10.98
N ILE A 124 2.86 20.65 11.77
CA ILE A 124 2.96 19.29 11.21
C ILE A 124 1.70 18.93 10.39
N LEU A 125 0.53 19.42 10.79
CA LEU A 125 -0.73 19.21 10.05
C LEU A 125 -0.75 20.00 8.73
N GLU A 126 -0.25 21.21 8.73
CA GLU A 126 -0.14 22.07 7.54
C GLU A 126 0.92 21.53 6.56
N GLU A 127 2.10 21.13 7.06
CA GLU A 127 3.16 20.51 6.25
C GLU A 127 2.65 19.27 5.49
N THR A 128 1.83 18.46 6.15
CA THR A 128 1.21 17.29 5.54
C THR A 128 0.02 17.61 4.65
N GLY A 129 -0.49 18.83 4.67
CA GLY A 129 -1.66 19.25 3.91
C GLY A 129 -2.98 18.76 4.50
N CYS A 130 -3.02 18.50 5.81
CA CYS A 130 -4.24 18.12 6.50
C CYS A 130 -5.26 19.25 6.50
N ILE A 131 -6.53 18.89 6.29
CA ILE A 131 -7.69 19.80 6.31
C ILE A 131 -8.79 19.20 7.18
N THR A 132 -9.85 19.96 7.44
CA THR A 132 -11.07 19.42 8.06
C THR A 132 -12.26 19.58 7.13
N ASN A 133 -13.22 18.64 7.22
CA ASN A 133 -14.49 18.72 6.50
C ASN A 133 -15.58 19.39 7.37
N ASN A 134 -16.79 19.55 6.81
CA ASN A 134 -17.95 20.12 7.51
C ASN A 134 -18.41 19.34 8.75
N TYR A 135 -17.98 18.06 8.87
CA TYR A 135 -18.31 17.21 10.01
C TYR A 135 -17.27 17.27 11.13
N GLY A 136 -16.19 18.06 10.94
CA GLY A 136 -15.07 18.13 11.88
C GLY A 136 -14.15 16.91 11.84
N ASP A 137 -14.22 16.11 10.78
CA ASP A 137 -13.26 15.03 10.57
C ASP A 137 -11.92 15.61 10.10
N LEU A 138 -10.81 15.03 10.54
CA LEU A 138 -9.49 15.35 10.02
C LEU A 138 -9.27 14.57 8.72
N ILE A 139 -9.07 15.27 7.62
CA ILE A 139 -8.72 14.71 6.33
C ILE A 139 -7.20 14.74 6.18
N ILE A 140 -6.60 13.58 6.06
CA ILE A 140 -5.15 13.39 5.97
C ILE A 140 -4.84 12.92 4.55
N PRO A 141 -4.24 13.74 3.69
CA PRO A 141 -3.85 13.34 2.33
C PRO A 141 -2.71 12.33 2.38
N VAL A 142 -2.76 11.33 1.53
CA VAL A 142 -1.68 10.38 1.33
C VAL A 142 -1.09 10.60 -0.05
N LYS A 143 0.18 10.96 -0.10
CA LYS A 143 0.91 11.29 -1.33
C LYS A 143 2.05 10.31 -1.55
N ASP A 144 2.39 10.06 -2.81
CA ASP A 144 3.59 9.34 -3.19
C ASP A 144 4.84 10.22 -3.12
N ARG A 145 6.01 9.67 -3.42
CA ARG A 145 7.30 10.40 -3.42
C ARG A 145 7.37 11.57 -4.40
N PHE A 146 6.45 11.64 -5.36
CA PHE A 146 6.35 12.74 -6.33
C PHE A 146 5.29 13.78 -5.93
N HIS A 147 4.82 13.73 -4.68
CA HIS A 147 3.75 14.57 -4.12
C HIS A 147 2.38 14.40 -4.79
N LYS A 148 2.20 13.38 -5.65
CA LYS A 148 0.91 13.07 -6.27
C LYS A 148 -0.01 12.41 -5.24
N LEU A 149 -1.24 12.88 -5.16
CA LEU A 149 -2.25 12.34 -4.25
C LEU A 149 -2.61 10.90 -4.65
N GLN A 150 -2.46 9.95 -3.74
CA GLN A 150 -2.80 8.53 -3.90
C GLN A 150 -4.11 8.16 -3.20
N GLY A 151 -4.56 9.01 -2.29
CA GLY A 151 -5.77 8.85 -1.51
C GLY A 151 -5.79 9.75 -0.31
N TYR A 152 -6.81 9.61 0.53
CA TYR A 152 -6.88 10.30 1.80
C TYR A 152 -7.50 9.42 2.88
N ILE A 153 -7.22 9.78 4.12
CA ILE A 153 -7.78 9.17 5.31
C ILE A 153 -8.69 10.21 5.98
N SER A 154 -9.95 9.85 6.23
CA SER A 154 -10.84 10.64 7.07
C SER A 154 -10.80 10.07 8.49
N ARG A 155 -10.21 10.82 9.43
CA ARG A 155 -10.15 10.46 10.84
C ARG A 155 -11.26 11.19 11.58
N ARG A 156 -12.26 10.41 12.02
CA ARG A 156 -13.42 10.89 12.75
C ARG A 156 -13.18 10.89 14.25
N GLN A 157 -13.69 11.88 14.97
CA GLN A 157 -13.46 12.00 16.40
C GLN A 157 -14.14 10.87 17.21
N GLN A 158 -15.44 10.66 17.00
CA GLN A 158 -16.27 9.78 17.84
C GLN A 158 -17.06 8.73 17.05
N ALA A 159 -17.02 8.75 15.71
CA ALA A 159 -17.77 7.82 14.89
C ALA A 159 -17.08 6.46 14.73
N VAL A 160 -17.85 5.43 14.43
CA VAL A 160 -17.37 4.07 14.11
C VAL A 160 -17.69 3.77 12.65
N PRO A 161 -16.70 3.30 11.86
CA PRO A 161 -15.29 3.18 12.16
C PRO A 161 -14.63 4.55 12.34
N LYS A 162 -13.57 4.62 13.15
CA LYS A 162 -12.83 5.88 13.40
C LYS A 162 -12.05 6.36 12.17
N TYR A 163 -11.64 5.45 11.31
CA TYR A 163 -10.87 5.72 10.09
C TYR A 163 -11.67 5.27 8.88
N MET A 164 -11.79 6.16 7.90
CA MET A 164 -12.32 5.88 6.57
C MET A 164 -11.25 6.23 5.54
N TYR A 165 -11.20 5.46 4.48
CA TYR A 165 -10.24 5.66 3.38
C TYR A 165 -10.99 6.07 2.13
N SER A 166 -10.38 6.89 1.29
CA SER A 166 -10.94 7.22 -0.02
C SER A 166 -11.20 5.96 -0.84
N PHE A 167 -12.21 6.01 -1.69
CA PHE A 167 -12.58 4.88 -2.54
C PHE A 167 -11.39 4.46 -3.43
N GLY A 168 -11.16 3.16 -3.58
CA GLY A 168 -10.07 2.62 -4.38
C GLY A 168 -8.66 2.77 -3.80
N PHE A 169 -8.50 3.38 -2.62
CA PHE A 169 -7.20 3.59 -2.00
C PHE A 169 -6.51 2.28 -1.60
N LYS A 170 -5.33 2.03 -2.16
CA LYS A 170 -4.52 0.84 -1.90
C LYS A 170 -3.44 1.15 -0.87
N LYS A 171 -3.73 0.91 0.41
CA LYS A 171 -2.80 1.17 1.53
C LYS A 171 -1.44 0.50 1.36
N SER A 172 -1.42 -0.73 0.84
CA SER A 172 -0.23 -1.54 0.69
C SER A 172 0.77 -1.04 -0.37
N THR A 173 0.39 -0.08 -1.21
CA THR A 173 1.26 0.46 -2.28
C THR A 173 1.82 1.83 -1.96
N VAL A 174 1.55 2.37 -0.79
CA VAL A 174 1.97 3.71 -0.38
C VAL A 174 2.67 3.68 0.97
N LEU A 175 3.52 4.67 1.20
CA LEU A 175 4.18 4.92 2.48
C LEU A 175 3.79 6.33 2.92
N PHE A 176 2.88 6.44 3.89
CA PHE A 176 2.44 7.75 4.38
C PHE A 176 3.62 8.54 4.95
N GLY A 177 3.74 9.79 4.56
CA GLY A 177 4.84 10.65 4.99
C GLY A 177 6.17 10.41 4.26
N GLY A 178 6.26 9.40 3.39
CA GLY A 178 7.49 9.11 2.63
C GLY A 178 7.91 10.26 1.69
N HIS A 179 6.95 11.00 1.13
CA HIS A 179 7.21 12.18 0.30
C HIS A 179 7.80 13.38 1.04
N LEU A 180 7.74 13.38 2.37
CA LEU A 180 8.31 14.42 3.24
C LEU A 180 9.72 14.07 3.73
N LEU A 181 10.24 12.91 3.35
CA LEU A 181 11.56 12.45 3.74
C LEU A 181 12.50 12.50 2.53
N GLU A 182 13.64 13.12 2.74
CA GLU A 182 14.82 12.93 1.92
C GLU A 182 15.59 11.67 2.39
N LYS A 183 16.73 11.38 1.79
CA LYS A 183 17.63 10.33 2.27
C LYS A 183 17.94 10.56 3.75
N THR A 184 17.73 9.54 4.55
CA THR A 184 17.95 9.61 6.00
C THR A 184 18.53 8.31 6.52
N ASN A 185 19.46 8.41 7.47
CA ASN A 185 20.12 7.24 8.03
C ASN A 185 19.18 6.38 8.88
N LYS A 186 18.10 6.97 9.39
CA LYS A 186 17.17 6.26 10.28
C LYS A 186 15.74 6.62 9.94
N ILE A 187 14.86 5.61 9.86
CA ILE A 187 13.43 5.78 9.63
C ILE A 187 12.64 5.05 10.72
N TYR A 188 11.61 5.73 11.24
CA TYR A 188 10.64 5.15 12.17
C TYR A 188 9.39 4.76 11.41
N VAL A 189 9.00 3.49 11.49
CA VAL A 189 7.84 2.93 10.77
C VAL A 189 6.72 2.64 11.76
N THR A 190 5.57 3.29 11.57
CA THR A 190 4.38 3.16 12.42
C THR A 190 3.23 2.50 11.67
N GLU A 191 2.21 2.03 12.39
CA GLU A 191 0.98 1.54 11.77
C GLU A 191 0.10 2.68 11.25
N GLY A 192 -0.14 3.68 12.07
CA GLY A 192 -1.09 4.74 11.83
C GLY A 192 -0.47 6.05 11.35
N ALA A 193 -1.21 6.80 10.52
CA ALA A 193 -0.76 8.11 10.06
C ALA A 193 -0.56 9.10 11.22
N LEU A 194 -1.40 9.04 12.27
CA LEU A 194 -1.26 9.93 13.42
C LEU A 194 0.00 9.62 14.25
N ASP A 195 0.39 8.35 14.36
CA ASP A 195 1.63 7.96 15.04
C ASP A 195 2.87 8.49 14.30
N ALA A 196 2.86 8.39 12.97
CA ALA A 196 3.92 8.99 12.15
C ALA A 196 3.98 10.52 12.33
N LEU A 197 2.84 11.21 12.29
CA LEU A 197 2.77 12.65 12.54
C LEU A 197 3.25 13.02 13.95
N TRP A 198 2.92 12.19 14.95
CA TRP A 198 3.38 12.36 16.32
C TRP A 198 4.90 12.31 16.45
N LEU A 199 5.51 11.27 15.86
CA LEU A 199 6.96 11.17 15.84
C LEU A 199 7.62 12.32 15.07
N ARG A 200 7.06 12.70 13.92
CA ARG A 200 7.58 13.79 13.09
C ARG A 200 7.57 15.14 13.81
N GLN A 201 6.50 15.48 14.54
CA GLN A 201 6.48 16.73 15.30
C GLN A 201 7.51 16.77 16.43
N HIS A 202 8.02 15.61 16.88
CA HIS A 202 9.10 15.48 17.83
C HIS A 202 10.49 15.35 17.16
N GLY A 203 10.58 15.57 15.84
CA GLY A 203 11.83 15.59 15.08
C GLY A 203 12.34 14.21 14.63
N TYR A 204 11.51 13.17 14.71
CA TYR A 204 11.88 11.84 14.23
C TYR A 204 11.38 11.61 12.80
N PRO A 205 12.24 11.19 11.84
CA PRO A 205 11.83 10.89 10.47
C PRO A 205 10.95 9.63 10.45
N ALA A 206 9.64 9.84 10.46
CA ALA A 206 8.67 8.76 10.58
C ALA A 206 7.74 8.67 9.37
N VAL A 207 7.34 7.43 9.08
CA VAL A 207 6.39 7.04 8.03
C VAL A 207 5.36 6.06 8.58
N ALA A 208 4.22 5.89 7.90
CA ALA A 208 3.24 4.90 8.30
C ALA A 208 2.88 3.96 7.15
N VAL A 209 2.68 2.68 7.49
CA VAL A 209 2.25 1.62 6.56
C VAL A 209 0.72 1.51 6.44
N LEU A 210 -0.01 2.22 7.28
CA LEU A 210 -1.49 2.30 7.31
C LEU A 210 -2.17 0.95 7.56
N GLY A 211 -1.52 0.08 8.31
CA GLY A 211 -2.02 -1.25 8.69
C GLY A 211 -1.01 -2.02 9.53
N ALA A 212 -1.43 -3.17 10.05
CA ALA A 212 -0.61 -4.00 10.95
C ALA A 212 0.55 -4.74 10.26
N HIS A 213 0.70 -4.64 8.93
CA HIS A 213 1.74 -5.36 8.19
C HIS A 213 2.42 -4.45 7.19
N VAL A 214 3.74 -4.59 7.08
CA VAL A 214 4.53 -3.94 6.03
C VAL A 214 4.45 -4.79 4.76
N SER A 215 4.00 -4.23 3.65
CA SER A 215 3.93 -4.94 2.37
C SER A 215 5.28 -4.94 1.65
N ARG A 216 5.45 -5.81 0.66
CA ARG A 216 6.65 -5.82 -0.20
C ARG A 216 6.84 -4.51 -0.96
N GLU A 217 5.75 -3.90 -1.40
CA GLU A 217 5.77 -2.60 -2.08
C GLU A 217 6.23 -1.49 -1.11
N GLN A 218 5.76 -1.52 0.12
CA GLN A 218 6.20 -0.57 1.15
C GLN A 218 7.68 -0.77 1.53
N ILE A 219 8.17 -2.01 1.58
CA ILE A 219 9.62 -2.30 1.76
C ILE A 219 10.43 -1.67 0.63
N LYS A 220 9.99 -1.78 -0.63
CA LYS A 220 10.65 -1.11 -1.76
C LYS A 220 10.68 0.42 -1.60
N LEU A 221 9.58 1.01 -1.11
CA LEU A 221 9.53 2.45 -0.84
C LEU A 221 10.44 2.87 0.30
N ILE A 222 10.58 2.06 1.35
CA ILE A 222 11.54 2.28 2.44
C ILE A 222 12.98 2.16 1.91
N ASN A 223 13.27 1.12 1.11
CA ASN A 223 14.59 0.93 0.50
C ASN A 223 15.00 2.13 -0.38
N ALA A 224 14.04 2.76 -1.08
CA ALA A 224 14.29 3.93 -1.90
C ALA A 224 14.68 5.20 -1.11
N LEU A 225 14.51 5.19 0.21
CA LEU A 225 14.96 6.25 1.13
C LEU A 225 16.38 5.99 1.65
N TYR A 226 16.97 4.83 1.33
CA TYR A 226 18.33 4.42 1.70
C TYR A 226 18.66 4.54 3.20
N PRO A 227 17.82 4.01 4.11
CA PRO A 227 18.12 4.04 5.54
C PRO A 227 19.27 3.10 5.89
N GLU A 228 20.05 3.46 6.91
CA GLU A 228 20.98 2.55 7.59
C GLU A 228 20.27 1.72 8.66
N GLU A 229 19.23 2.31 9.27
CA GLU A 229 18.41 1.68 10.30
C GLU A 229 16.92 1.95 10.08
N VAL A 230 16.10 0.90 10.22
CA VAL A 230 14.64 0.98 10.28
C VAL A 230 14.16 0.58 11.66
N VAL A 231 13.44 1.47 12.33
CA VAL A 231 12.89 1.27 13.68
C VAL A 231 11.39 1.01 13.55
N LEU A 232 10.95 -0.19 13.88
CA LEU A 232 9.53 -0.56 13.87
C LEU A 232 8.87 -0.03 15.16
N CYS A 233 7.84 0.79 15.01
CA CYS A 233 7.06 1.41 16.07
C CYS A 233 5.58 1.00 15.89
N LEU A 234 5.29 -0.30 15.94
CA LEU A 234 3.96 -0.85 15.75
C LEU A 234 3.19 -0.87 17.09
N ASP A 235 1.86 -1.05 17.00
CA ASP A 235 0.98 -1.00 18.18
C ASP A 235 1.29 -2.14 19.16
N ASN A 236 1.04 -1.89 20.46
CA ASN A 236 1.26 -2.87 21.52
C ASN A 236 0.09 -3.84 21.66
N ASP A 237 -0.22 -4.53 20.56
CA ASP A 237 -1.23 -5.60 20.53
C ASP A 237 -0.71 -6.83 19.75
N ASP A 238 -1.48 -7.92 19.76
CA ASP A 238 -1.08 -9.18 19.12
C ASP A 238 -0.83 -9.01 17.61
N ALA A 239 -1.58 -8.13 16.95
CA ALA A 239 -1.43 -7.87 15.51
C ALA A 239 -0.13 -7.13 15.22
N GLY A 240 0.23 -6.13 16.03
CA GLY A 240 1.49 -5.41 15.96
C GLY A 240 2.70 -6.32 16.19
N GLN A 241 2.62 -7.22 17.17
CA GLN A 241 3.70 -8.20 17.44
C GLN A 241 3.91 -9.16 16.26
N ILE A 242 2.82 -9.67 15.66
CA ILE A 242 2.90 -10.50 14.44
C ILE A 242 3.47 -9.67 13.27
N GLY A 243 3.06 -8.42 13.16
CA GLY A 243 3.56 -7.48 12.15
C GLY A 243 5.06 -7.23 12.26
N ILE A 244 5.57 -7.03 13.48
CA ILE A 244 7.00 -6.89 13.77
C ILE A 244 7.74 -8.14 13.28
N ASN A 245 7.37 -9.33 13.75
CA ASN A 245 8.06 -10.57 13.41
C ASN A 245 8.13 -10.82 11.90
N LYS A 246 7.05 -10.53 11.18
CA LYS A 246 7.02 -10.67 9.73
C LYS A 246 7.89 -9.62 9.04
N ALA A 247 7.81 -8.35 9.46
CA ALA A 247 8.62 -7.29 8.89
C ALA A 247 10.11 -7.52 9.11
N LEU A 248 10.51 -8.03 10.27
CA LEU A 248 11.90 -8.38 10.59
C LEU A 248 12.46 -9.37 9.57
N VAL A 249 11.75 -10.47 9.29
CA VAL A 249 12.18 -11.48 8.31
C VAL A 249 12.27 -10.91 6.88
N ASP A 250 11.31 -10.08 6.48
CA ASP A 250 11.25 -9.54 5.12
C ASP A 250 12.26 -8.40 4.87
N MET A 251 12.81 -7.79 5.93
CA MET A 251 13.65 -6.58 5.86
C MET A 251 15.13 -6.80 6.23
N GLU A 252 15.48 -7.89 6.91
CA GLU A 252 16.80 -8.12 7.54
C GLU A 252 18.03 -8.01 6.62
N HIS A 253 17.84 -8.11 5.31
CA HIS A 253 18.97 -8.15 4.36
C HIS A 253 19.41 -6.78 3.82
N ASN A 254 18.69 -5.70 4.12
CA ASN A 254 18.95 -4.41 3.49
C ASN A 254 19.50 -3.33 4.43
N TYR A 255 19.18 -3.39 5.70
CA TYR A 255 19.56 -2.41 6.73
C TYR A 255 19.40 -3.01 8.13
N LEU A 256 19.94 -2.32 9.13
CA LEU A 256 19.73 -2.70 10.51
C LEU A 256 18.24 -2.52 10.87
N VAL A 257 17.60 -3.56 11.35
CA VAL A 257 16.21 -3.50 11.82
C VAL A 257 16.18 -3.56 13.34
N SER A 258 15.45 -2.63 13.92
CA SER A 258 15.18 -2.58 15.34
C SER A 258 13.69 -2.32 15.59
N TYR A 259 13.22 -2.57 16.78
CA TYR A 259 11.84 -2.31 17.18
C TYR A 259 11.77 -1.74 18.58
N ILE A 260 10.73 -0.95 18.85
CA ILE A 260 10.47 -0.44 20.18
C ILE A 260 9.49 -1.35 20.92
N VAL A 261 9.66 -1.41 22.23
CA VAL A 261 8.67 -2.02 23.13
C VAL A 261 7.87 -0.88 23.77
N ILE A 262 6.60 -0.78 23.44
CA ILE A 262 5.70 0.22 24.02
C ILE A 262 5.51 -0.10 25.51
N PRO A 263 5.82 0.83 26.44
CA PRO A 263 5.71 0.58 27.86
C PRO A 263 4.26 0.27 28.28
N LYS A 264 4.11 -0.57 29.29
CA LYS A 264 2.80 -0.92 29.84
C LYS A 264 2.03 0.34 30.26
N GLY A 265 0.79 0.45 29.79
CA GLY A 265 -0.09 1.60 30.03
C GLY A 265 -0.21 2.55 28.85
N TYR A 266 0.60 2.37 27.80
CA TYR A 266 0.45 3.06 26.52
C TYR A 266 0.03 2.06 25.44
N LYS A 267 -0.80 2.51 24.49
CA LYS A 267 -1.26 1.69 23.37
C LYS A 267 -0.29 1.77 22.19
N ASP A 268 0.13 2.97 21.88
CA ASP A 268 0.94 3.33 20.72
C ASP A 268 1.89 4.48 21.08
N VAL A 269 2.74 4.90 20.15
CA VAL A 269 3.70 6.00 20.38
C VAL A 269 2.99 7.34 20.60
N GLN A 270 1.81 7.54 20.02
CA GLN A 270 1.04 8.78 20.17
C GLN A 270 0.46 8.95 21.57
N ASP A 271 0.20 7.86 22.30
CA ASP A 271 -0.20 7.93 23.72
C ASP A 271 0.91 8.44 24.63
N ILE A 272 2.18 8.39 24.21
CA ILE A 272 3.33 8.84 25.00
C ILE A 272 3.49 10.36 24.87
N HIS A 273 2.73 11.11 25.66
CA HIS A 273 2.76 12.59 25.64
C HIS A 273 4.01 13.19 26.31
N ASN A 274 4.68 12.45 27.17
CA ASN A 274 5.91 12.93 27.82
C ASN A 274 7.09 12.74 26.87
N SER A 275 7.66 13.84 26.37
CA SER A 275 8.75 13.84 25.40
C SER A 275 10.03 13.15 25.91
N LYS A 276 10.29 13.17 27.23
CA LYS A 276 11.43 12.44 27.82
C LYS A 276 11.21 10.94 27.78
N VAL A 277 9.98 10.49 28.11
CA VAL A 277 9.60 9.07 28.03
C VAL A 277 9.62 8.60 26.57
N LEU A 278 9.05 9.38 25.65
CA LEU A 278 9.09 9.05 24.21
C LEU A 278 10.54 8.89 23.73
N LYS A 279 11.40 9.85 24.05
CA LYS A 279 12.83 9.78 23.70
C LYS A 279 13.49 8.53 24.27
N GLN A 280 13.23 8.19 25.55
CA GLN A 280 13.78 7.01 26.17
C GLN A 280 13.34 5.73 25.47
N VAL A 281 12.03 5.57 25.19
CA VAL A 281 11.48 4.40 24.49
C VAL A 281 12.12 4.22 23.11
N LEU A 282 12.32 5.31 22.36
CA LEU A 282 12.95 5.27 21.04
C LEU A 282 14.46 4.99 21.12
N GLN A 283 15.10 5.26 22.25
CA GLN A 283 16.53 4.94 22.51
C GLN A 283 16.72 3.49 22.97
N ASP A 284 15.82 2.98 23.80
CA ASP A 284 15.86 1.62 24.39
C ASP A 284 15.34 0.52 23.45
N ARG A 285 15.29 0.81 22.15
CA ARG A 285 14.84 -0.14 21.12
C ARG A 285 15.70 -1.41 21.12
N GLU A 286 15.06 -2.51 20.79
CA GLU A 286 15.69 -3.81 20.66
C GLU A 286 16.12 -4.06 19.21
N TYR A 287 17.22 -4.76 19.03
CA TYR A 287 17.76 -5.08 17.71
C TYR A 287 17.45 -6.54 17.35
N TRP A 288 17.14 -6.76 16.08
CA TRP A 288 16.92 -8.09 15.51
C TRP A 288 18.22 -8.70 15.02
#